data_9047e2c0f8049b68c75e3ec29f6712b6
#
_entry.id   9047e2c0f8049b68c75e3ec29f6712b6
#
_cell.length_a   1.000
_cell.length_b   1.000
_cell.length_c   1.000
_cell.angle_alpha   90.00
_cell.angle_beta   90.00
_cell.angle_gamma   90.00
#
_symmetry.space_group_name_H-M   'P 1'
#
loop_
_entity.id
_entity.type
_entity.pdbx_description
1 polymer ?
#
loop_
_entity_poly.entity_id
_entity_poly.type
_entity_poly.pdbx_seq_one_letter_code
_entity_poly.pdbx_strand_id
1 'polypeptide(L)'
;MELKRVVVTGLGAITPIGNSVPEFWENLVNGVSGAGPITHFDASLFKTQFACEVKGFDATKYIDRKEARKMDLYTQYAIAVAKEAVGDSGLDVENEDLNRIGVIFGAGIGGIRTFEEEAGNYALTGKENGPKFNPFFIPKMISDIAAGQISIMYGFCMRHFHERHCRCIQLDPSG
;
A
#
# COMPACT_ATOMS: atom_id res chain seq x y z
N MET A 1 32.40 7.74 15.85
CA MET A 1 30.96 7.40 15.85
C MET A 1 30.85 6.07 15.09
N GLU A 2 30.57 5.00 15.78
CA GLU A 2 30.43 3.69 15.14
C GLU A 2 29.04 3.60 14.50
N LEU A 3 28.98 3.40 13.19
CA LEU A 3 27.71 3.28 12.47
C LEU A 3 27.09 1.90 12.76
N LYS A 4 25.85 1.89 13.22
CA LYS A 4 25.10 0.65 13.38
C LYS A 4 24.86 0.00 12.02
N ARG A 5 25.09 -1.29 11.92
CA ARG A 5 24.80 -2.07 10.72
C ARG A 5 23.28 -2.26 10.59
N VAL A 6 22.73 -1.90 9.43
CA VAL A 6 21.33 -2.11 9.07
C VAL A 6 21.28 -3.10 7.91
N VAL A 7 20.36 -4.05 7.96
CA VAL A 7 20.18 -5.07 6.91
C VAL A 7 18.72 -5.14 6.48
N VAL A 8 18.50 -5.52 5.22
CA VAL A 8 17.18 -5.85 4.68
C VAL A 8 16.96 -7.33 4.91
N THR A 9 15.88 -7.70 5.58
CA THR A 9 15.56 -9.09 5.94
C THR A 9 14.46 -9.70 5.11
N GLY A 10 13.61 -8.89 4.48
CA GLY A 10 12.54 -9.37 3.63
C GLY A 10 12.10 -8.33 2.61
N LEU A 11 11.61 -8.81 1.48
CA LEU A 11 11.15 -8.01 0.37
C LEU A 11 9.72 -8.38 -0.01
N GLY A 12 8.96 -7.40 -0.51
CA GLY A 12 7.65 -7.61 -1.12
C GLY A 12 7.45 -6.63 -2.26
N ALA A 13 6.82 -7.07 -3.34
CA ALA A 13 6.61 -6.23 -4.52
C ALA A 13 5.31 -6.55 -5.24
N ILE A 14 4.61 -5.49 -5.66
CA ILE A 14 3.54 -5.54 -6.65
C ILE A 14 3.88 -4.51 -7.71
N THR A 15 4.00 -4.95 -8.94
CA THR A 15 4.46 -4.14 -10.07
C THR A 15 3.63 -4.45 -11.32
N PRO A 16 3.69 -3.61 -12.36
CA PRO A 16 3.04 -3.91 -13.64
C PRO A 16 3.54 -5.17 -14.35
N ILE A 17 4.67 -5.74 -13.92
CA ILE A 17 5.28 -6.93 -14.49
C ILE A 17 5.37 -8.12 -13.53
N GLY A 18 4.78 -8.02 -12.33
CA GLY A 18 4.71 -9.13 -11.38
C GLY A 18 4.04 -8.75 -10.09
N ASN A 19 3.29 -9.69 -9.52
CA ASN A 19 2.53 -9.54 -8.28
C ASN A 19 3.25 -10.19 -7.07
N SER A 20 4.52 -10.51 -7.23
CA SER A 20 5.43 -11.00 -6.19
C SER A 20 6.87 -10.64 -6.56
N VAL A 21 7.78 -10.69 -5.60
CA VAL A 21 9.21 -10.42 -5.84
C VAL A 21 9.82 -11.41 -6.85
N PRO A 22 9.59 -12.74 -6.75
CA PRO A 22 10.12 -13.67 -7.74
C PRO A 22 9.61 -13.40 -9.17
N GLU A 23 8.31 -13.19 -9.33
CA GLU A 23 7.71 -12.90 -10.65
C GLU A 23 8.22 -11.57 -11.22
N PHE A 24 8.29 -10.53 -10.38
CA PHE A 24 8.85 -9.25 -10.77
C PHE A 24 10.30 -9.39 -11.24
N TRP A 25 11.12 -10.11 -10.48
CA TRP A 25 12.53 -10.27 -10.80
C TRP A 25 12.75 -11.06 -12.10
N GLU A 26 12.04 -12.16 -12.27
CA GLU A 26 12.09 -12.97 -13.51
C GLU A 26 11.72 -12.13 -14.73
N ASN A 27 10.61 -11.41 -14.67
CA ASN A 27 10.14 -10.57 -15.76
C ASN A 27 11.08 -9.38 -16.03
N LEU A 28 11.67 -8.81 -14.99
CA LEU A 28 12.65 -7.72 -15.10
C LEU A 28 13.90 -8.20 -15.85
N VAL A 29 14.46 -9.34 -15.48
CA VAL A 29 15.64 -9.92 -16.12
C VAL A 29 15.36 -10.30 -17.58
N ASN A 30 14.15 -10.75 -17.86
CA ASN A 30 13.72 -11.10 -19.24
C ASN A 30 13.31 -9.87 -20.07
N GLY A 31 13.41 -8.65 -19.53
CA GLY A 31 13.10 -7.41 -20.25
C GLY A 31 11.61 -7.24 -20.57
N VAL A 32 10.71 -7.85 -19.78
CA VAL A 32 9.27 -7.74 -19.99
C VAL A 32 8.81 -6.30 -19.70
N SER A 33 8.07 -5.71 -20.65
CA SER A 33 7.49 -4.37 -20.47
C SER A 33 6.14 -4.44 -19.76
N GLY A 34 5.99 -3.61 -18.72
CA GLY A 34 4.70 -3.41 -18.05
C GLY A 34 3.75 -2.46 -18.78
N ALA A 35 4.24 -1.71 -19.77
CA ALA A 35 3.44 -0.74 -20.52
C ALA A 35 2.35 -1.42 -21.35
N GLY A 36 1.19 -0.77 -21.40
CA GLY A 36 0.04 -1.23 -22.19
C GLY A 36 -1.00 -0.12 -22.32
N PRO A 37 -2.05 -0.32 -23.13
CA PRO A 37 -3.16 0.63 -23.20
C PRO A 37 -3.78 0.85 -21.80
N ILE A 38 -4.20 2.09 -21.52
CA ILE A 38 -4.93 2.42 -20.30
C ILE A 38 -6.27 1.68 -20.31
N THR A 39 -6.58 0.97 -19.20
CA THR A 39 -7.83 0.21 -19.05
C THR A 39 -8.74 0.75 -17.95
N HIS A 40 -8.24 1.60 -17.06
CA HIS A 40 -9.01 2.11 -15.92
C HIS A 40 -10.04 3.19 -16.31
N PHE A 41 -9.83 3.86 -17.43
CA PHE A 41 -10.76 4.87 -17.97
C PHE A 41 -10.61 5.00 -19.47
N ASP A 42 -11.54 5.68 -20.13
CA ASP A 42 -11.44 6.00 -21.57
C ASP A 42 -10.39 7.09 -21.83
N ALA A 43 -9.24 6.67 -22.34
CA ALA A 43 -8.12 7.56 -22.64
C ALA A 43 -8.13 8.11 -24.06
N SER A 44 -9.18 7.87 -24.88
CA SER A 44 -9.23 8.23 -26.30
C SER A 44 -9.02 9.71 -26.60
N LEU A 45 -9.43 10.60 -25.67
CA LEU A 45 -9.27 12.04 -25.78
C LEU A 45 -7.94 12.58 -25.25
N PHE A 46 -7.11 11.70 -24.66
CA PHE A 46 -5.83 12.10 -24.08
C PHE A 46 -4.69 11.88 -25.08
N LYS A 47 -3.66 12.73 -24.99
CA LYS A 47 -2.44 12.57 -25.81
C LYS A 47 -1.67 11.30 -25.45
N THR A 48 -1.67 10.92 -24.18
CA THR A 48 -1.05 9.69 -23.68
C THR A 48 -2.14 8.66 -23.42
N GLN A 49 -2.05 7.51 -24.07
CA GLN A 49 -3.07 6.46 -24.02
C GLN A 49 -2.49 5.12 -23.50
N PHE A 50 -1.31 5.16 -22.92
CA PHE A 50 -0.67 3.98 -22.34
C PHE A 50 -0.20 4.26 -20.93
N ALA A 51 -0.17 3.23 -20.10
CA ALA A 51 0.30 3.27 -18.72
C ALA A 51 0.90 1.91 -18.32
N CYS A 52 1.58 1.88 -17.18
CA CYS A 52 2.04 0.66 -16.54
C CYS A 52 1.07 0.30 -15.42
N GLU A 53 0.00 -0.42 -15.74
CA GLU A 53 -1.01 -0.85 -14.78
C GLU A 53 -0.65 -2.22 -14.18
N VAL A 54 -0.94 -2.42 -12.90
CA VAL A 54 -0.83 -3.73 -12.25
C VAL A 54 -1.90 -4.67 -12.84
N LYS A 55 -1.47 -5.85 -13.28
CA LYS A 55 -2.32 -6.81 -13.97
C LYS A 55 -2.60 -8.03 -13.09
N GLY A 56 -3.82 -8.56 -13.14
CA GLY A 56 -4.16 -9.83 -12.49
C GLY A 56 -4.08 -9.82 -10.96
N PHE A 57 -4.06 -8.65 -10.31
CA PHE A 57 -4.06 -8.57 -8.86
C PHE A 57 -5.40 -9.02 -8.29
N ASP A 58 -5.34 -9.92 -7.33
CA ASP A 58 -6.50 -10.40 -6.58
C ASP A 58 -6.29 -10.17 -5.08
N ALA A 59 -6.95 -9.15 -4.55
CA ALA A 59 -6.87 -8.79 -3.14
C ALA A 59 -7.35 -9.91 -2.20
N THR A 60 -8.23 -10.80 -2.67
CA THR A 60 -8.81 -11.86 -1.82
C THR A 60 -7.80 -12.92 -1.41
N LYS A 61 -6.65 -12.99 -2.07
CA LYS A 61 -5.52 -13.83 -1.65
C LYS A 61 -4.87 -13.33 -0.36
N TYR A 62 -5.04 -12.06 -0.04
CA TYR A 62 -4.34 -11.38 1.05
C TYR A 62 -5.29 -10.84 2.13
N ILE A 63 -6.50 -10.45 1.76
CA ILE A 63 -7.43 -9.71 2.59
C ILE A 63 -8.82 -10.36 2.46
N ASP A 64 -9.58 -10.45 3.57
CA ASP A 64 -10.99 -10.86 3.49
C ASP A 64 -11.76 -9.94 2.53
N ARG A 65 -12.66 -10.55 1.74
CA ARG A 65 -13.43 -9.84 0.72
C ARG A 65 -14.25 -8.66 1.27
N LYS A 66 -14.74 -8.78 2.50
CA LYS A 66 -15.51 -7.69 3.13
C LYS A 66 -14.61 -6.54 3.54
N GLU A 67 -13.42 -6.85 4.06
CA GLU A 67 -12.44 -5.84 4.43
C GLU A 67 -11.84 -5.16 3.20
N ALA A 68 -11.52 -5.90 2.14
CA ALA A 68 -11.02 -5.34 0.89
C ALA A 68 -11.96 -4.27 0.29
N ARG A 69 -13.28 -4.44 0.42
CA ARG A 69 -14.27 -3.45 -0.05
C ARG A 69 -14.23 -2.12 0.72
N LYS A 70 -13.72 -2.12 1.94
CA LYS A 70 -13.58 -0.92 2.78
C LYS A 70 -12.27 -0.15 2.48
N MET A 71 -11.42 -0.68 1.64
CA MET A 71 -10.10 -0.15 1.31
C MET A 71 -10.01 0.28 -0.14
N ASP A 72 -9.25 1.34 -0.40
CA ASP A 72 -8.85 1.68 -1.77
C ASP A 72 -7.79 0.69 -2.28
N LEU A 73 -7.62 0.62 -3.59
CA LEU A 73 -6.71 -0.32 -4.24
C LEU A 73 -5.25 -0.16 -3.79
N TYR A 74 -4.79 1.10 -3.55
CA TYR A 74 -3.43 1.33 -3.07
C TYR A 74 -3.18 0.72 -1.68
N THR A 75 -4.19 0.75 -0.79
CA THR A 75 -4.12 0.10 0.52
C THR A 75 -4.09 -1.42 0.39
N GLN A 76 -4.85 -1.97 -0.55
CA GLN A 76 -4.83 -3.42 -0.83
C GLN A 76 -3.45 -3.86 -1.34
N TYR A 77 -2.81 -3.09 -2.20
CA TYR A 77 -1.44 -3.34 -2.64
C TYR A 77 -0.45 -3.28 -1.47
N ALA A 78 -0.56 -2.25 -0.63
CA ALA A 78 0.31 -2.09 0.54
C ALA A 78 0.25 -3.29 1.49
N ILE A 79 -0.95 -3.81 1.76
CA ILE A 79 -1.15 -5.00 2.60
C ILE A 79 -0.55 -6.24 1.95
N ALA A 80 -0.75 -6.43 0.66
CA ALA A 80 -0.22 -7.59 -0.05
C ALA A 80 1.31 -7.59 -0.05
N VAL A 81 1.93 -6.45 -0.33
CA VAL A 81 3.40 -6.26 -0.28
C VAL A 81 3.92 -6.45 1.15
N ALA A 82 3.23 -5.92 2.17
CA ALA A 82 3.63 -6.10 3.56
C ALA A 82 3.58 -7.57 3.99
N LYS A 83 2.56 -8.32 3.56
CA LYS A 83 2.46 -9.77 3.83
C LYS A 83 3.61 -10.56 3.20
N GLU A 84 3.97 -10.25 1.96
CA GLU A 84 5.09 -10.87 1.30
C GLU A 84 6.40 -10.54 2.03
N ALA A 85 6.66 -9.26 2.33
CA ALA A 85 7.89 -8.83 2.99
C ALA A 85 8.05 -9.40 4.40
N VAL A 86 6.98 -9.44 5.21
CA VAL A 86 7.01 -10.02 6.55
C VAL A 86 7.23 -11.54 6.47
N GLY A 87 6.57 -12.21 5.52
CA GLY A 87 6.78 -13.65 5.30
C GLY A 87 8.20 -13.97 4.86
N ASP A 88 8.77 -13.20 3.93
CA ASP A 88 10.13 -13.37 3.44
C ASP A 88 11.19 -13.08 4.51
N SER A 89 10.91 -12.15 5.44
CA SER A 89 11.84 -11.77 6.50
C SER A 89 12.09 -12.85 7.53
N GLY A 90 11.21 -13.84 7.64
CA GLY A 90 11.25 -14.84 8.70
C GLY A 90 10.96 -14.28 10.10
N LEU A 91 10.38 -13.08 10.19
CA LEU A 91 10.04 -12.44 11.46
C LEU A 91 8.96 -13.25 12.20
N ASP A 92 9.27 -13.68 13.40
CA ASP A 92 8.34 -14.37 14.30
C ASP A 92 7.51 -13.35 15.09
N VAL A 93 6.42 -12.89 14.46
CA VAL A 93 5.54 -11.85 15.02
C VAL A 93 4.95 -12.22 16.39
N GLU A 94 4.81 -13.52 16.70
CA GLU A 94 4.23 -13.98 17.96
C GLU A 94 5.22 -13.88 19.15
N ASN A 95 6.52 -13.95 18.87
CA ASN A 95 7.56 -13.95 19.89
C ASN A 95 8.36 -12.64 19.97
N GLU A 96 8.09 -11.68 19.10
CA GLU A 96 8.79 -10.39 19.06
C GLU A 96 8.07 -9.30 19.89
N ASP A 97 8.84 -8.34 20.38
CA ASP A 97 8.27 -7.12 20.97
C ASP A 97 7.73 -6.18 19.88
N LEU A 98 6.43 -6.27 19.61
CA LEU A 98 5.76 -5.52 18.57
C LEU A 98 5.85 -4.00 18.74
N ASN A 99 6.10 -3.50 19.97
CA ASN A 99 6.31 -2.07 20.23
C ASN A 99 7.64 -1.57 19.66
N ARG A 100 8.57 -2.46 19.34
CA ARG A 100 9.86 -2.14 18.73
C ARG A 100 9.82 -2.18 17.21
N ILE A 101 8.72 -2.65 16.62
CA ILE A 101 8.54 -2.77 15.17
C ILE A 101 7.68 -1.60 14.70
N GLY A 102 8.23 -0.77 13.84
CA GLY A 102 7.52 0.38 13.29
C GLY A 102 7.14 0.17 11.83
N VAL A 103 5.94 0.64 11.46
CA VAL A 103 5.49 0.69 10.07
C VAL A 103 5.68 2.09 9.52
N ILE A 104 6.41 2.20 8.41
CA ILE A 104 6.54 3.43 7.62
C ILE A 104 6.14 3.09 6.19
N PHE A 105 5.08 3.71 5.72
CA PHE A 105 4.58 3.53 4.36
C PHE A 105 4.30 4.91 3.74
N GLY A 106 4.93 5.20 2.61
CA GLY A 106 4.73 6.45 1.88
C GLY A 106 3.74 6.26 0.74
N ALA A 107 2.73 7.12 0.66
CA ALA A 107 1.83 7.23 -0.47
C ALA A 107 1.82 8.67 -0.98
N GLY A 108 1.87 8.87 -2.30
CA GLY A 108 1.90 10.21 -2.89
C GLY A 108 0.61 10.98 -2.66
N ILE A 109 -0.54 10.34 -2.85
CA ILE A 109 -1.87 10.98 -2.80
C ILE A 109 -2.86 10.16 -1.96
N GLY A 110 -2.64 8.86 -1.81
CA GLY A 110 -3.62 7.94 -1.23
C GLY A 110 -4.69 7.54 -2.24
N GLY A 111 -5.95 7.40 -1.80
CA GLY A 111 -7.07 6.91 -2.61
C GLY A 111 -7.66 7.95 -3.55
N ILE A 112 -6.86 8.48 -4.48
CA ILE A 112 -7.30 9.51 -5.43
C ILE A 112 -8.48 9.05 -6.29
N ARG A 113 -8.53 7.77 -6.66
CA ARG A 113 -9.63 7.20 -7.42
C ARG A 113 -10.93 7.21 -6.63
N THR A 114 -10.88 6.83 -5.36
CA THR A 114 -12.04 6.93 -4.46
C THR A 114 -12.51 8.37 -4.34
N PHE A 115 -11.59 9.34 -4.26
CA PHE A 115 -11.93 10.76 -4.22
C PHE A 115 -12.63 11.22 -5.52
N GLU A 116 -12.09 10.85 -6.67
CA GLU A 116 -12.68 11.20 -7.97
C GLU A 116 -14.09 10.63 -8.11
N GLU A 117 -14.29 9.35 -7.76
CA GLU A 117 -15.60 8.68 -7.84
C GLU A 117 -16.63 9.35 -6.92
N GLU A 118 -16.29 9.61 -5.66
CA GLU A 118 -17.22 10.20 -4.68
C GLU A 118 -17.51 11.68 -4.97
N ALA A 119 -16.49 12.47 -5.30
CA ALA A 119 -16.65 13.88 -5.65
C ALA A 119 -17.38 14.06 -6.98
N GLY A 120 -17.08 13.22 -7.97
CA GLY A 120 -17.76 13.20 -9.25
C GLY A 120 -19.25 12.85 -9.13
N ASN A 121 -19.56 11.80 -8.38
CA ASN A 121 -20.95 11.44 -8.11
C ASN A 121 -21.71 12.55 -7.38
N TYR A 122 -21.09 13.20 -6.40
CA TYR A 122 -21.71 14.35 -5.74
C TYR A 122 -21.93 15.52 -6.69
N ALA A 123 -20.97 15.84 -7.55
CA ALA A 123 -21.09 16.92 -8.50
C ALA A 123 -22.22 16.69 -9.53
N LEU A 124 -22.40 15.44 -9.96
CA LEU A 124 -23.39 15.07 -10.98
C LEU A 124 -24.81 14.90 -10.39
N THR A 125 -24.94 14.31 -9.22
CA THR A 125 -26.24 13.88 -8.68
C THR A 125 -26.56 14.42 -7.29
N GLY A 126 -25.54 14.76 -6.50
CA GLY A 126 -25.69 15.11 -5.10
C GLY A 126 -26.39 16.44 -4.85
N LYS A 127 -26.32 17.37 -5.81
CA LYS A 127 -27.01 18.68 -5.71
C LYS A 127 -28.52 18.54 -5.74
N GLU A 128 -29.03 17.54 -6.44
CA GLU A 128 -30.48 17.30 -6.57
C GLU A 128 -31.00 16.31 -5.52
N ASN A 129 -30.22 15.26 -5.22
CA ASN A 129 -30.65 14.14 -4.39
C ASN A 129 -30.06 14.17 -2.96
N GLY A 130 -29.27 15.20 -2.64
CA GLY A 130 -28.51 15.29 -1.39
C GLY A 130 -27.23 14.43 -1.41
N PRO A 131 -26.29 14.72 -0.49
CA PRO A 131 -25.02 14.01 -0.43
C PRO A 131 -25.20 12.55 0.04
N LYS A 132 -24.68 11.61 -0.75
CA LYS A 132 -24.65 10.17 -0.43
C LYS A 132 -23.21 9.69 -0.56
N PHE A 133 -22.36 10.04 0.41
CA PHE A 133 -20.98 9.58 0.45
C PHE A 133 -20.87 8.18 1.07
N ASN A 134 -19.94 7.39 0.57
CA ASN A 134 -19.59 6.11 1.18
C ASN A 134 -19.08 6.36 2.62
N PRO A 135 -19.58 5.65 3.65
CA PRO A 135 -19.08 5.78 5.02
C PRO A 135 -17.56 5.57 5.17
N PHE A 136 -16.98 4.79 4.25
CA PHE A 136 -15.54 4.55 4.20
C PHE A 136 -14.77 5.52 3.29
N PHE A 137 -15.41 6.61 2.83
CA PHE A 137 -14.78 7.59 1.93
C PHE A 137 -13.47 8.11 2.49
N ILE A 138 -13.50 8.67 3.72
CA ILE A 138 -12.30 9.23 4.35
C ILE A 138 -11.24 8.16 4.61
N PRO A 139 -11.56 7.01 5.26
CA PRO A 139 -10.59 5.93 5.43
C PRO A 139 -9.99 5.38 4.13
N LYS A 140 -10.72 5.42 3.02
CA LYS A 140 -10.18 5.02 1.72
C LYS A 140 -9.25 6.06 1.12
N MET A 141 -9.50 7.34 1.37
CA MET A 141 -8.83 8.44 0.70
C MET A 141 -7.49 8.81 1.32
N ILE A 142 -7.39 8.85 2.67
CA ILE A 142 -6.21 9.36 3.36
C ILE A 142 -4.97 8.50 3.14
N SER A 143 -3.84 9.15 2.89
CA SER A 143 -2.60 8.50 2.45
C SER A 143 -1.90 7.65 3.52
N ASP A 144 -2.16 7.89 4.80
CA ASP A 144 -1.53 7.20 5.92
C ASP A 144 -2.27 5.91 6.33
N ILE A 145 -3.49 5.71 5.83
CA ILE A 145 -4.30 4.54 6.20
C ILE A 145 -3.62 3.21 5.84
N ALA A 146 -2.79 3.17 4.80
CA ALA A 146 -2.05 1.98 4.42
C ALA A 146 -1.10 1.52 5.55
N ALA A 147 -0.34 2.45 6.14
CA ALA A 147 0.49 2.17 7.31
C ALA A 147 -0.36 1.75 8.51
N GLY A 148 -1.50 2.42 8.73
CA GLY A 148 -2.46 2.08 9.79
C GLY A 148 -3.02 0.66 9.66
N GLN A 149 -3.41 0.25 8.47
CA GLN A 149 -3.95 -1.09 8.22
C GLN A 149 -2.88 -2.18 8.42
N ILE A 150 -1.65 -1.96 8.00
CA ILE A 150 -0.53 -2.87 8.25
C ILE A 150 -0.26 -2.97 9.76
N SER A 151 -0.26 -1.83 10.47
CA SER A 151 -0.09 -1.80 11.93
C SER A 151 -1.19 -2.56 12.65
N ILE A 152 -2.45 -2.39 12.27
CA ILE A 152 -3.59 -3.12 12.85
C ILE A 152 -3.46 -4.63 12.59
N MET A 153 -3.05 -5.00 11.37
CA MET A 153 -2.94 -6.41 10.97
C MET A 153 -1.91 -7.19 11.80
N TYR A 154 -0.77 -6.57 12.10
CA TYR A 154 0.36 -7.22 12.78
C TYR A 154 0.54 -6.80 14.24
N GLY A 155 -0.21 -5.80 14.71
CA GLY A 155 0.02 -5.20 16.03
C GLY A 155 1.27 -4.31 16.10
N PHE A 156 1.84 -3.91 14.95
CA PHE A 156 3.04 -3.08 14.89
C PHE A 156 2.73 -1.63 15.25
N CYS A 157 3.76 -0.89 15.68
CA CYS A 157 3.63 0.53 15.98
C CYS A 157 3.53 1.36 14.69
N MET A 158 2.43 2.10 14.51
CA MET A 158 2.34 3.06 13.40
C MET A 158 3.15 4.31 13.76
N ARG A 159 4.08 4.73 12.91
CA ARG A 159 4.82 5.97 13.06
C ARG A 159 4.47 6.92 11.93
N HIS A 160 3.86 8.06 12.28
CA HIS A 160 3.64 9.15 11.34
C HIS A 160 4.96 9.82 10.97
N PHE A 161 5.12 10.14 9.69
CA PHE A 161 6.28 10.86 9.15
C PHE A 161 6.50 12.25 9.78
N HIS A 162 5.54 12.74 10.56
CA HIS A 162 5.55 14.11 11.13
C HIS A 162 6.09 14.20 12.57
N GLU A 163 6.32 13.09 13.26
CA GLU A 163 6.92 13.13 14.59
C GLU A 163 8.44 13.10 14.52
N ARG A 164 9.05 14.29 14.73
CA ARG A 164 10.51 14.49 14.85
C ARG A 164 11.15 13.73 16.02
N HIS A 165 10.44 12.84 16.67
CA HIS A 165 10.93 11.98 17.75
C HIS A 165 10.89 10.50 17.35
N CYS A 166 11.44 10.19 16.15
CA CYS A 166 12.01 8.85 15.99
C CYS A 166 13.17 8.74 17.00
N ARG A 167 12.92 8.30 18.19
CA ARG A 167 13.94 7.59 18.94
C ARG A 167 14.20 6.32 18.15
N CYS A 168 15.12 6.38 17.19
CA CYS A 168 15.84 5.19 16.79
C CYS A 168 16.26 4.55 18.10
N ILE A 169 15.78 3.35 18.37
CA ILE A 169 16.08 2.64 19.61
C ILE A 169 17.59 2.58 19.69
N GLN A 170 18.14 3.35 20.62
CA GLN A 170 19.50 3.15 21.06
C GLN A 170 19.47 1.81 21.78
N LEU A 171 19.90 0.75 21.09
CA LEU A 171 20.24 -0.49 21.78
C LEU A 171 21.34 -0.13 22.76
N ASP A 172 21.06 -0.36 24.05
CA ASP A 172 22.03 -0.21 25.11
C ASP A 172 23.25 -1.10 24.77
N PRO A 173 24.48 -0.56 24.70
CA PRO A 173 25.66 -1.34 24.36
C PRO A 173 26.10 -2.30 25.48
N SER A 174 25.31 -2.45 26.56
CA SER A 174 25.62 -3.27 27.72
C SER A 174 24.71 -4.52 27.87
N GLY A 175 24.08 -5.01 26.81
CA GLY A 175 23.33 -6.27 26.80
C GLY A 175 23.76 -7.18 25.67
#